data_a55bf81c7144de64916ecb7c082659eb
#
_entry.id   a55bf81c7144de64916ecb7c082659eb
#
_cell.length_a   1.000
_cell.length_b   1.000
_cell.length_c   1.000
_cell.angle_alpha   90.00
_cell.angle_beta   90.00
_cell.angle_gamma   90.00
#
_symmetry.space_group_name_H-M   'P 1'
#
loop_
_entity.id
_entity.type
_entity.pdbx_description
1 polymer ?
#
loop_
_entity_poly.entity_id
_entity_poly.type
_entity_poly.pdbx_seq_one_letter_code
_entity_poly.pdbx_strand_id
1 'polypeptide(L)'
;MTEGSEELQRLRFTAIVSGHVQGVGYRAFIRSNAADLGVTGTVENLADGRVEVVAEGFRPDLDLLLVRMNTGTTHCDVTAMDVQWSEAGGLQGFYVY
;
A
#
# COMPACT_ATOMS: atom_id res chain seq x y z
N MET A 1 9.87 3.88 -28.19
CA MET A 1 9.89 4.71 -26.99
C MET A 1 9.12 4.07 -25.85
N THR A 2 9.83 3.63 -24.89
CA THR A 2 9.22 2.94 -23.77
C THR A 2 9.48 3.62 -22.42
N GLU A 3 10.22 4.71 -22.46
CA GLU A 3 10.73 5.33 -21.29
C GLU A 3 9.66 5.80 -20.32
N GLY A 4 8.53 6.27 -20.79
CA GLY A 4 7.44 6.68 -19.93
C GLY A 4 6.36 5.65 -19.72
N SER A 5 6.46 4.48 -20.40
CA SER A 5 5.33 3.56 -20.42
C SER A 5 5.10 2.89 -19.06
N GLU A 6 6.15 2.63 -18.29
CA GLU A 6 5.98 2.05 -16.96
C GLU A 6 5.25 3.01 -16.02
N GLU A 7 5.54 4.30 -16.11
CA GLU A 7 4.87 5.31 -15.28
C GLU A 7 3.42 5.48 -15.67
N LEU A 8 3.07 5.26 -16.94
CA LEU A 8 1.71 5.38 -17.45
C LEU A 8 0.91 4.10 -17.28
N GLN A 9 1.58 3.02 -16.98
CA GLN A 9 0.95 1.72 -16.82
C GLN A 9 0.48 1.53 -15.39
N ARG A 10 -0.73 1.02 -15.23
CA ARG A 10 -1.22 0.67 -13.90
C ARG A 10 -0.62 -0.66 -13.48
N LEU A 11 -0.16 -0.71 -12.26
CA LEU A 11 0.45 -1.90 -11.66
C LEU A 11 -0.25 -2.22 -10.36
N ARG A 12 0.11 -3.37 -9.79
CA ARG A 12 -0.32 -3.76 -8.46
C ARG A 12 0.91 -4.08 -7.62
N PHE A 13 0.89 -3.69 -6.35
CA PHE A 13 1.75 -4.36 -5.39
C PHE A 13 0.91 -5.03 -4.31
N THR A 14 1.46 -6.10 -3.73
CA THR A 14 0.97 -6.71 -2.51
C THR A 14 2.08 -6.61 -1.49
N ALA A 15 1.80 -5.97 -0.37
CA ALA A 15 2.79 -5.76 0.68
C ALA A 15 2.33 -6.40 1.98
N ILE A 16 3.23 -7.12 2.62
CA ILE A 16 2.99 -7.66 3.96
C ILE A 16 3.88 -6.87 4.91
N VAL A 17 3.26 -6.18 5.85
CA VAL A 17 3.95 -5.25 6.75
C VAL A 17 4.00 -5.85 8.15
N SER A 18 5.20 -5.90 8.71
CA SER A 18 5.46 -6.44 10.05
C SER A 18 5.84 -5.32 11.01
N GLY A 19 5.63 -5.55 12.30
CA GLY A 19 5.97 -4.61 13.35
C GLY A 19 4.77 -4.29 14.22
N HIS A 20 4.82 -3.16 14.90
CA HIS A 20 3.71 -2.66 15.70
C HIS A 20 2.78 -1.85 14.78
N VAL A 21 1.90 -2.56 14.07
CA VAL A 21 1.09 -1.98 12.99
C VAL A 21 -0.41 -2.22 13.16
N GLN A 22 -0.82 -3.03 14.15
CA GLN A 22 -2.23 -3.23 14.45
C GLN A 22 -2.61 -2.46 15.72
N GLY A 23 -3.85 -1.94 15.75
CA GLY A 23 -4.37 -1.24 16.90
C GLY A 23 -3.79 0.17 17.11
N VAL A 24 -3.14 0.73 16.10
CA VAL A 24 -2.44 2.02 16.20
C VAL A 24 -2.84 2.99 15.08
N GLY A 25 -3.93 2.69 14.37
CA GLY A 25 -4.43 3.57 13.29
C GLY A 25 -3.70 3.41 11.98
N TYR A 26 -2.92 2.37 11.80
CA TYR A 26 -2.10 2.19 10.61
C TYR A 26 -2.96 1.97 9.36
N ARG A 27 -4.02 1.17 9.45
CA ARG A 27 -4.90 0.91 8.29
C ARG A 27 -5.59 2.19 7.83
N ALA A 28 -6.08 3.01 8.76
CA ALA A 28 -6.71 4.30 8.44
C ALA A 28 -5.69 5.26 7.79
N PHE A 29 -4.47 5.25 8.28
CA PHE A 29 -3.37 6.03 7.72
C PHE A 29 -3.11 5.63 6.26
N ILE A 30 -3.03 4.33 5.98
CA ILE A 30 -2.81 3.84 4.62
C ILE A 30 -3.96 4.24 3.71
N ARG A 31 -5.20 4.06 4.16
CA ARG A 31 -6.38 4.42 3.37
C ARG A 31 -6.36 5.90 3.01
N SER A 32 -6.05 6.75 3.98
CA SER A 32 -6.01 8.20 3.77
C SER A 32 -4.94 8.57 2.73
N ASN A 33 -3.76 7.97 2.84
CA ASN A 33 -2.68 8.23 1.89
C ASN A 33 -3.00 7.69 0.50
N ALA A 34 -3.62 6.52 0.41
CA ALA A 34 -4.04 5.95 -0.87
C ALA A 34 -5.05 6.87 -1.56
N ALA A 35 -6.02 7.37 -0.82
CA ALA A 35 -7.02 8.31 -1.37
C ALA A 35 -6.35 9.56 -1.92
N ASP A 36 -5.40 10.10 -1.17
CA ASP A 36 -4.62 11.28 -1.56
C ASP A 36 -3.88 11.08 -2.86
N LEU A 37 -3.37 9.88 -3.07
CA LEU A 37 -2.54 9.53 -4.23
C LEU A 37 -3.35 8.95 -5.39
N GLY A 38 -4.66 8.80 -5.23
CA GLY A 38 -5.50 8.17 -6.26
C GLY A 38 -5.24 6.68 -6.42
N VAL A 39 -4.76 6.02 -5.39
CA VAL A 39 -4.46 4.59 -5.40
C VAL A 39 -5.69 3.81 -4.91
N THR A 40 -5.99 2.72 -5.59
CA THR A 40 -7.09 1.82 -5.23
C THR A 40 -6.55 0.56 -4.57
N GLY A 41 -7.38 -0.14 -3.81
CA GLY A 41 -6.94 -1.39 -3.20
C GLY A 41 -7.63 -1.73 -1.90
N THR A 42 -6.93 -2.48 -1.07
CA THR A 42 -7.43 -2.96 0.21
C THR A 42 -6.31 -3.01 1.25
N VAL A 43 -6.70 -2.90 2.51
CA VAL A 43 -5.78 -3.13 3.63
C VAL A 43 -6.50 -3.92 4.71
N GLU A 44 -5.84 -4.94 5.24
CA GLU A 44 -6.43 -5.76 6.30
C GLU A 44 -5.40 -6.26 7.30
N ASN A 45 -5.85 -6.46 8.53
CA ASN A 45 -5.03 -7.09 9.56
C ASN A 45 -5.00 -8.59 9.32
N LEU A 46 -3.82 -9.18 9.42
CA LEU A 46 -3.67 -10.64 9.39
C LEU A 46 -3.70 -11.18 10.82
N ALA A 47 -4.00 -12.48 10.94
CA ALA A 47 -4.16 -13.11 12.24
C ALA A 47 -2.86 -13.11 13.07
N ASP A 48 -1.71 -13.04 12.41
CA ASP A 48 -0.40 -13.10 13.06
C ASP A 48 0.15 -11.72 13.46
N GLY A 49 -0.65 -10.68 13.32
CA GLY A 49 -0.25 -9.33 13.73
C GLY A 49 0.28 -8.47 12.60
N ARG A 50 0.50 -9.05 11.41
CA ARG A 50 0.94 -8.28 10.24
C ARG A 50 -0.25 -7.63 9.57
N VAL A 51 0.04 -6.74 8.63
CA VAL A 51 -0.98 -6.04 7.82
C VAL A 51 -0.68 -6.31 6.36
N GLU A 52 -1.72 -6.66 5.59
CA GLU A 52 -1.60 -6.86 4.15
C GLU A 52 -2.21 -5.69 3.41
N VAL A 53 -1.48 -5.16 2.44
CA VAL A 53 -1.93 -4.07 1.57
C VAL A 53 -1.86 -4.53 0.14
N VAL A 54 -2.99 -4.46 -0.56
CA VAL A 54 -3.03 -4.66 -2.01
C VAL A 54 -3.36 -3.31 -2.62
N ALA A 55 -2.50 -2.80 -3.49
CA ALA A 55 -2.65 -1.45 -4.02
C ALA A 55 -2.44 -1.44 -5.52
N GLU A 56 -3.28 -0.68 -6.23
CA GLU A 56 -3.20 -0.53 -7.67
C GLU A 56 -3.18 0.94 -8.04
N GLY A 57 -2.36 1.28 -9.03
CA GLY A 57 -2.22 2.63 -9.51
C GLY A 57 -1.03 2.76 -10.43
N PHE A 58 -0.63 3.99 -10.69
CA PHE A 58 0.56 4.26 -11.48
C PHE A 58 1.80 4.12 -10.61
N ARG A 59 2.90 3.71 -11.22
CA ARG A 59 4.13 3.37 -10.48
C ARG A 59 4.62 4.49 -9.55
N PRO A 60 4.66 5.77 -9.98
CA PRO A 60 5.14 6.81 -9.07
C PRO A 60 4.27 6.96 -7.82
N ASP A 61 2.96 6.82 -7.96
CA ASP A 61 2.03 6.90 -6.84
C ASP A 61 2.19 5.72 -5.90
N LEU A 62 2.38 4.53 -6.46
CA LEU A 62 2.59 3.32 -5.66
C LEU A 62 3.91 3.39 -4.89
N ASP A 63 4.96 3.89 -5.53
CA ASP A 63 6.25 4.07 -4.86
C ASP A 63 6.13 5.03 -3.69
N LEU A 64 5.39 6.13 -3.86
CA LEU A 64 5.20 7.11 -2.80
C LEU A 64 4.36 6.51 -1.66
N LEU A 65 3.35 5.73 -1.99
CA LEU A 65 2.57 5.04 -0.96
C LEU A 65 3.44 4.11 -0.13
N LEU A 66 4.34 3.36 -0.78
CA LEU A 66 5.26 2.47 -0.07
C LEU A 66 6.18 3.25 0.88
N VAL A 67 6.67 4.40 0.46
CA VAL A 67 7.50 5.26 1.32
C VAL A 67 6.71 5.69 2.55
N ARG A 68 5.47 6.14 2.35
CA ARG A 68 4.60 6.58 3.46
C ARG A 68 4.26 5.42 4.39
N MET A 69 3.99 4.23 3.83
CA MET A 69 3.72 3.02 4.60
C MET A 69 4.90 2.65 5.49
N ASN A 70 6.11 2.75 4.94
CA ASN A 70 7.32 2.41 5.69
C ASN A 70 7.60 3.40 6.82
N THR A 71 7.28 4.66 6.62
CA THR A 71 7.43 5.70 7.64
C THR A 71 6.36 5.53 8.73
N GLY A 72 5.13 5.27 8.32
CA GLY A 72 4.01 5.12 9.25
C GLY A 72 3.69 6.39 10.01
N THR A 73 3.03 6.23 11.14
CA THR A 73 2.72 7.32 12.06
C THR A 73 3.66 7.25 13.26
N THR A 74 3.57 8.23 14.17
CA THR A 74 4.35 8.22 15.39
C THR A 74 3.98 7.05 16.32
N HIS A 75 2.82 6.44 16.10
CA HIS A 75 2.33 5.32 16.92
C HIS A 75 2.64 3.96 16.30
N CYS A 76 3.15 3.93 15.08
CA CYS A 76 3.50 2.70 14.37
C CYS A 76 4.99 2.45 14.43
N ASP A 77 5.35 1.18 14.32
CA ASP A 77 6.75 0.78 14.21
C ASP A 77 6.84 -0.32 13.16
N VAL A 78 7.23 0.06 11.93
CA VAL A 78 7.35 -0.87 10.82
C VAL A 78 8.75 -1.47 10.86
N THR A 79 8.83 -2.78 11.06
CA THR A 79 10.11 -3.49 11.17
C THR A 79 10.51 -4.19 9.88
N ALA A 80 9.54 -4.55 9.04
CA ALA A 80 9.81 -5.19 7.76
C ALA A 80 8.64 -5.00 6.82
N MET A 81 8.91 -4.97 5.53
CA MET A 81 7.87 -4.86 4.51
C MET A 81 8.28 -5.70 3.32
N ASP A 82 7.46 -6.70 3.00
CA ASP A 82 7.70 -7.62 1.91
C ASP A 82 6.77 -7.21 0.76
N VAL A 83 7.32 -6.79 -0.36
CA VAL A 83 6.57 -6.21 -1.48
C VAL A 83 6.71 -7.09 -2.71
N GLN A 84 5.57 -7.42 -3.32
CA GLN A 84 5.53 -8.17 -4.56
C GLN A 84 4.76 -7.37 -5.60
N TRP A 85 5.30 -7.25 -6.79
CA TRP A 85 4.70 -6.50 -7.90
C TRP A 85 4.01 -7.45 -8.87
N SER A 86 2.91 -6.98 -9.44
CA SER A 86 2.14 -7.73 -10.43
C SER A 86 1.34 -6.77 -11.28
N GLU A 87 0.59 -7.31 -12.25
CA GLU A 87 -0.28 -6.51 -13.08
C GLU A 87 -1.51 -6.08 -12.30
N ALA A 88 -2.04 -4.90 -12.64
CA ALA A 88 -3.28 -4.41 -12.06
C ALA A 88 -4.46 -5.24 -12.54
N GLY A 89 -5.42 -5.45 -11.66
CA GLY A 89 -6.63 -6.23 -11.95
C GLY A 89 -7.90 -5.40 -12.02
N GLY A 90 -7.81 -4.08 -11.88
CA GLY A 90 -8.97 -3.21 -11.99
C GLY A 90 -9.71 -2.99 -10.67
N LEU A 91 -9.01 -3.01 -9.55
CA LEU A 91 -9.62 -2.68 -8.26
C LEU A 91 -10.15 -1.25 -8.27
N GLN A 92 -11.27 -1.03 -7.58
CA GLN A 92 -11.89 0.28 -7.46
C GLN A 92 -12.06 0.61 -5.99
N GLY A 93 -11.84 1.91 -5.65
CA GLY A 93 -11.92 2.35 -4.27
C GLY A 93 -10.77 1.82 -3.42
N PHE A 94 -10.77 2.19 -2.15
CA PHE A 94 -9.80 1.66 -1.19
C PHE A 94 -10.54 1.28 0.09
N TYR A 95 -10.52 0.00 0.43
CA TYR A 95 -11.32 -0.55 1.52
C TYR A 95 -10.46 -1.09 2.64
N VAL A 96 -10.93 -0.87 3.87
CA VAL A 96 -10.29 -1.35 5.10
C VAL A 96 -11.08 -2.53 5.63
N TYR A 97 -10.40 -3.62 5.85
CA TYR A 97 -11.01 -4.84 6.39
C TYR A 97 -10.45 -5.19 7.76
#